data_87e59d802badced9bb5405dcff1ddc86
#
_entry.id   87e59d802badced9bb5405dcff1ddc86
#
_cell.length_a   1.000
_cell.length_b   1.000
_cell.length_c   1.000
_cell.angle_alpha   90.00
_cell.angle_beta   90.00
_cell.angle_gamma   90.00
#
_symmetry.space_group_name_H-M   'P 1'
#
loop_
_entity.id
_entity.type
_entity.pdbx_description
1 polymer ?
#
loop_
_entity_poly.entity_id
_entity_poly.type
_entity_poly.pdbx_seq_one_letter_code
_entity_poly.pdbx_strand_id
1 'polypeptide(L)'
;MKYLQALIVVLIFSSCEKDEIPVAYIAPELQQGTFITQIEMSSDYRYRTYYDLETDMVVARHRKRDWDLGFSSVEGDQRIRLNSSRLMSVYRIDGVPFEDIGSVQGEGPLYDRADGTEAALDDWQSGDGVYVINRGYDAEVNDMGKVKVELQSMDATGFTLRYAVLGSSDIQEVFVPKDETVNMVMLSFDEGVQNLEPPKEDWDILFTHYTLFFDELFGQQNIQYLVAGALINPYQVEAQDLDLTEFDDIDVDYLQGVDLTSEEDVIGYDWKEFTLIGESYAILDNAYAIRTVEGNDYKFQFTNFLDENGERGAPTFQAALVD
;
A
#
# COMPACT_ATOMS: atom_id res chain seq x y z
N MET A 1 -18.73 -35.30 54.07
CA MET A 1 -18.79 -34.09 53.21
C MET A 1 -17.46 -33.33 53.34
N LYS A 2 -16.55 -33.51 52.39
CA LYS A 2 -15.27 -32.81 52.37
C LYS A 2 -15.32 -31.76 51.26
N TYR A 3 -15.29 -30.47 51.63
CA TYR A 3 -15.18 -29.36 50.68
C TYR A 3 -13.75 -29.28 50.18
N LEU A 4 -13.58 -29.47 48.86
CA LEU A 4 -12.34 -29.26 48.14
C LEU A 4 -12.35 -27.80 47.67
N GLN A 5 -11.56 -26.92 48.31
CA GLN A 5 -11.33 -25.56 47.86
C GLN A 5 -10.35 -25.60 46.70
N ALA A 6 -10.81 -25.23 45.50
CA ALA A 6 -9.95 -25.01 44.34
C ALA A 6 -9.28 -23.65 44.48
N LEU A 7 -7.98 -23.64 44.63
CA LEU A 7 -7.14 -22.42 44.62
C LEU A 7 -6.90 -22.03 43.15
N ILE A 8 -7.54 -20.97 42.70
CA ILE A 8 -7.27 -20.37 41.39
C ILE A 8 -6.02 -19.52 41.53
N VAL A 9 -4.91 -19.97 40.95
CA VAL A 9 -3.69 -19.17 40.81
C VAL A 9 -3.83 -18.32 39.55
N VAL A 10 -4.06 -17.04 39.73
CA VAL A 10 -4.02 -16.04 38.64
C VAL A 10 -2.54 -15.70 38.41
N LEU A 11 -1.96 -16.22 37.34
CA LEU A 11 -0.66 -15.80 36.83
C LEU A 11 -0.83 -14.44 36.16
N ILE A 12 -0.43 -13.38 36.83
CA ILE A 12 -0.29 -12.05 36.24
C ILE A 12 1.04 -12.09 35.47
N PHE A 13 0.95 -12.25 34.14
CA PHE A 13 2.07 -11.95 33.27
C PHE A 13 2.22 -10.41 33.22
N SER A 14 3.12 -9.88 34.02
CA SER A 14 3.64 -8.53 33.76
C SER A 14 4.57 -8.67 32.55
N SER A 15 4.07 -8.34 31.37
CA SER A 15 4.90 -8.03 30.22
C SER A 15 5.77 -6.83 30.60
N CYS A 16 7.03 -7.06 30.94
CA CYS A 16 8.02 -6.02 30.87
C CYS A 16 8.27 -5.74 29.39
N GLU A 17 7.67 -4.70 28.85
CA GLU A 17 8.22 -4.08 27.65
C GLU A 17 9.65 -3.65 28.03
N LYS A 18 10.62 -4.34 27.47
CA LYS A 18 11.99 -3.85 27.45
C LYS A 18 12.03 -2.77 26.38
N ASP A 19 12.41 -1.58 26.78
CA ASP A 19 12.78 -0.54 25.82
C ASP A 19 13.79 -1.14 24.82
N GLU A 20 13.47 -1.09 23.53
CA GLU A 20 14.40 -1.50 22.48
C GLU A 20 15.65 -0.62 22.64
N ILE A 21 16.83 -1.27 22.74
CA ILE A 21 18.08 -0.53 22.74
C ILE A 21 18.33 -0.12 21.29
N PRO A 22 18.25 1.18 20.93
CA PRO A 22 18.54 1.61 19.57
C PRO A 22 19.97 1.19 19.24
N VAL A 23 20.13 0.37 18.18
CA VAL A 23 21.45 0.16 17.59
C VAL A 23 21.86 1.50 17.01
N ALA A 24 23.01 2.03 17.43
CA ALA A 24 23.48 3.31 16.91
C ALA A 24 23.64 3.18 15.38
N TYR A 25 22.85 3.95 14.64
CA TYR A 25 23.00 4.08 13.20
C TYR A 25 24.38 4.67 12.91
N ILE A 26 25.25 3.91 12.26
CA ILE A 26 26.50 4.42 11.70
C ILE A 26 26.19 4.79 10.27
N ALA A 27 26.09 6.09 9.99
CA ALA A 27 25.91 6.55 8.61
C ALA A 27 27.06 6.00 7.74
N PRO A 28 26.75 5.40 6.58
CA PRO A 28 27.78 4.94 5.65
C PRO A 28 28.62 6.13 5.16
N GLU A 29 29.89 5.88 4.78
CA GLU A 29 30.67 6.88 4.04
C GLU A 29 30.03 7.00 2.64
N LEU A 30 29.46 8.17 2.35
CA LEU A 30 28.73 8.39 1.09
C LEU A 30 29.69 8.48 -0.09
N GLN A 31 29.38 7.76 -1.16
CA GLN A 31 30.00 8.00 -2.48
C GLN A 31 29.58 9.39 -3.02
N GLN A 32 30.37 9.94 -3.90
CA GLN A 32 30.05 11.22 -4.54
C GLN A 32 28.75 11.08 -5.35
N GLY A 33 27.79 11.97 -5.10
CA GLY A 33 26.47 11.94 -5.75
C GLY A 33 25.41 11.13 -5.00
N THR A 34 25.77 10.43 -3.91
CA THR A 34 24.79 9.74 -3.07
C THR A 34 24.10 10.72 -2.12
N PHE A 35 22.80 10.61 -1.98
CA PHE A 35 22.02 11.31 -0.97
C PHE A 35 21.34 10.32 -0.02
N ILE A 36 21.00 10.79 1.17
CA ILE A 36 20.26 10.00 2.16
C ILE A 36 19.01 10.78 2.54
N THR A 37 17.86 10.12 2.45
CA THR A 37 16.56 10.72 2.76
C THR A 37 15.76 9.84 3.69
N GLN A 38 15.08 10.47 4.65
CA GLN A 38 14.14 9.83 5.55
C GLN A 38 12.72 10.27 5.20
N ILE A 39 11.82 9.29 5.06
CA ILE A 39 10.41 9.51 4.76
C ILE A 39 9.58 9.39 6.03
N GLU A 40 8.70 10.36 6.28
CA GLU A 40 7.80 10.33 7.42
C GLU A 40 6.44 9.72 7.03
N MET A 41 6.15 8.52 7.55
CA MET A 41 4.86 7.84 7.43
C MET A 41 4.04 7.89 8.72
N SER A 42 4.60 8.42 9.82
CA SER A 42 4.12 8.33 11.21
C SER A 42 4.23 6.91 11.80
N SER A 43 4.38 6.79 13.13
CA SER A 43 4.55 5.50 13.82
C SER A 43 3.36 4.54 13.68
N ASP A 44 2.16 5.06 13.38
CA ASP A 44 0.95 4.30 13.04
C ASP A 44 0.73 4.13 11.54
N TYR A 45 1.70 4.55 10.72
CA TYR A 45 1.65 4.47 9.26
C TYR A 45 0.38 5.07 8.65
N ARG A 46 -0.08 6.20 9.19
CA ARG A 46 -1.29 6.89 8.71
C ARG A 46 -1.10 7.60 7.39
N TYR A 47 0.16 7.89 6.99
CA TYR A 47 0.47 8.64 5.79
C TYR A 47 0.87 7.74 4.63
N ARG A 48 0.46 8.17 3.44
CA ARG A 48 0.96 7.76 2.13
C ARG A 48 1.79 8.93 1.61
N THR A 49 3.03 8.66 1.20
CA THR A 49 4.01 9.69 0.84
C THR A 49 4.57 9.41 -0.53
N TYR A 50 4.32 10.31 -1.47
CA TYR A 50 4.85 10.27 -2.85
C TYR A 50 6.20 10.98 -2.88
N TYR A 51 7.16 10.36 -3.52
CA TYR A 51 8.55 10.80 -3.54
C TYR A 51 9.11 10.76 -4.96
N ASP A 52 9.86 11.79 -5.32
CA ASP A 52 10.57 11.98 -6.58
C ASP A 52 12.08 11.82 -6.33
N LEU A 53 12.70 10.83 -7.01
CA LEU A 53 14.13 10.54 -6.90
C LEU A 53 14.99 11.60 -7.55
N GLU A 54 14.52 12.22 -8.66
CA GLU A 54 15.29 13.20 -9.41
C GLU A 54 15.56 14.48 -8.61
N THR A 55 14.56 14.89 -7.84
CA THR A 55 14.64 16.12 -7.05
C THR A 55 14.96 15.90 -5.58
N ASP A 56 15.01 14.64 -5.12
CA ASP A 56 15.13 14.26 -3.70
C ASP A 56 14.04 14.93 -2.85
N MET A 57 12.76 14.85 -3.29
CA MET A 57 11.67 15.55 -2.62
C MET A 57 10.43 14.70 -2.41
N VAL A 58 9.78 14.91 -1.26
CA VAL A 58 8.39 14.51 -1.06
C VAL A 58 7.49 15.47 -1.83
N VAL A 59 6.81 14.99 -2.86
CA VAL A 59 5.95 15.80 -3.75
C VAL A 59 4.51 15.88 -3.26
N ALA A 60 4.02 14.83 -2.57
CA ALA A 60 2.70 14.85 -1.94
C ALA A 60 2.64 13.91 -0.76
N ARG A 61 1.71 14.19 0.16
CA ARG A 61 1.41 13.31 1.29
C ARG A 61 -0.05 13.47 1.70
N HIS A 62 -0.74 12.35 1.91
CA HIS A 62 -2.10 12.34 2.43
C HIS A 62 -2.33 11.18 3.40
N ARG A 63 -3.46 11.17 4.10
CA ARG A 63 -3.78 10.10 5.05
C ARG A 63 -4.39 8.91 4.30
N LYS A 64 -4.11 7.68 4.78
CA LYS A 64 -4.71 6.46 4.22
C LYS A 64 -6.25 6.42 4.34
N ARG A 65 -6.85 7.20 5.23
CA ARG A 65 -8.30 7.27 5.41
C ARG A 65 -9.02 8.21 4.42
N ASP A 66 -8.27 9.04 3.69
CA ASP A 66 -8.85 10.13 2.90
C ASP A 66 -9.53 9.65 1.61
N TRP A 67 -9.43 8.37 1.28
CA TRP A 67 -10.06 7.78 0.10
C TRP A 67 -10.44 6.30 0.32
N ASP A 68 -11.31 5.78 -0.56
CA ASP A 68 -11.77 4.40 -0.55
C ASP A 68 -11.47 3.68 -1.87
N LEU A 69 -11.82 4.26 -3.01
CA LEU A 69 -11.62 3.70 -4.33
C LEU A 69 -10.75 4.62 -5.19
N GLY A 70 -9.85 4.04 -5.99
CA GLY A 70 -9.09 4.71 -7.04
C GLY A 70 -9.59 4.29 -8.41
N PHE A 71 -9.88 5.24 -9.28
CA PHE A 71 -10.39 5.04 -10.62
C PHE A 71 -9.32 5.38 -11.64
N SER A 72 -8.98 4.45 -12.54
CA SER A 72 -7.96 4.66 -13.55
C SER A 72 -8.26 5.85 -14.45
N SER A 73 -7.25 6.71 -14.62
CA SER A 73 -7.28 7.85 -15.54
C SER A 73 -6.73 7.52 -16.93
N VAL A 74 -6.20 6.32 -17.10
CA VAL A 74 -5.69 5.87 -18.39
C VAL A 74 -6.85 5.72 -19.40
N GLU A 75 -6.64 6.19 -20.63
CA GLU A 75 -7.64 6.09 -21.69
C GLU A 75 -8.01 4.61 -21.95
N GLY A 76 -9.31 4.31 -21.97
CA GLY A 76 -9.82 2.95 -22.19
C GLY A 76 -9.66 1.99 -21.01
N ASP A 77 -8.87 2.32 -20.00
CA ASP A 77 -8.72 1.48 -18.81
C ASP A 77 -9.94 1.63 -17.88
N GLN A 78 -10.47 0.49 -17.46
CA GLN A 78 -11.67 0.39 -16.61
C GLN A 78 -11.34 0.01 -15.16
N ARG A 79 -10.06 -0.09 -14.80
CA ARG A 79 -9.64 -0.54 -13.47
C ARG A 79 -10.13 0.39 -12.36
N ILE A 80 -10.61 -0.26 -11.31
CA ILE A 80 -11.01 0.40 -10.06
C ILE A 80 -10.31 -0.36 -8.94
N ARG A 81 -9.49 0.35 -8.16
CA ARG A 81 -8.69 -0.24 -7.08
C ARG A 81 -9.26 0.09 -5.72
N LEU A 82 -9.15 -0.85 -4.81
CA LEU A 82 -9.40 -0.65 -3.39
C LEU A 82 -8.25 0.14 -2.77
N ASN A 83 -8.53 0.86 -1.69
CA ASN A 83 -7.47 1.42 -0.87
C ASN A 83 -6.73 0.29 -0.12
N SER A 84 -5.65 -0.20 -0.71
CA SER A 84 -4.86 -1.31 -0.19
C SER A 84 -4.25 -1.04 1.20
N SER A 85 -4.14 0.23 1.62
CA SER A 85 -3.56 0.60 2.92
C SER A 85 -4.49 0.37 4.12
N ARG A 86 -5.71 -0.16 3.92
CA ARG A 86 -6.73 -0.32 4.95
C ARG A 86 -7.27 -1.75 5.12
N LEU A 87 -6.72 -2.76 4.46
CA LEU A 87 -7.26 -4.13 4.46
C LEU A 87 -8.70 -4.19 3.90
N MET A 88 -8.96 -3.43 2.84
CA MET A 88 -10.25 -3.44 2.18
C MET A 88 -10.50 -4.76 1.45
N SER A 89 -11.75 -5.13 1.32
CA SER A 89 -12.19 -6.30 0.55
C SER A 89 -13.55 -6.06 -0.08
N VAL A 90 -13.89 -6.83 -1.11
CA VAL A 90 -15.13 -6.69 -1.83
C VAL A 90 -15.83 -8.02 -2.01
N TYR A 91 -17.16 -7.99 -2.04
CA TYR A 91 -18.03 -9.12 -2.36
C TYR A 91 -18.84 -8.76 -3.59
N ARG A 92 -18.69 -9.55 -4.66
CA ARG A 92 -19.46 -9.39 -5.90
C ARG A 92 -20.86 -9.99 -5.73
N ILE A 93 -21.87 -9.28 -6.21
CA ILE A 93 -23.27 -9.70 -6.10
C ILE A 93 -23.88 -9.70 -7.49
N ASP A 94 -24.37 -10.87 -7.91
CA ASP A 94 -25.07 -11.04 -9.18
C ASP A 94 -26.53 -11.44 -8.92
N GLY A 95 -27.44 -10.95 -9.75
CA GLY A 95 -28.86 -11.30 -9.72
C GLY A 95 -29.67 -10.72 -8.57
N VAL A 96 -29.13 -9.76 -7.83
CA VAL A 96 -29.82 -9.06 -6.71
C VAL A 96 -29.86 -7.57 -7.01
N PRO A 97 -31.03 -6.93 -7.05
CA PRO A 97 -31.12 -5.48 -7.22
C PRO A 97 -30.38 -4.73 -6.12
N PHE A 98 -29.70 -3.63 -6.48
CA PHE A 98 -28.94 -2.81 -5.55
C PHE A 98 -29.75 -2.39 -4.31
N GLU A 99 -31.02 -2.06 -4.47
CA GLU A 99 -31.94 -1.63 -3.41
C GLU A 99 -32.17 -2.73 -2.37
N ASP A 100 -32.14 -4.00 -2.78
CA ASP A 100 -32.46 -5.15 -1.92
C ASP A 100 -31.26 -5.65 -1.11
N ILE A 101 -30.06 -5.06 -1.31
CA ILE A 101 -28.84 -5.44 -0.61
C ILE A 101 -28.80 -4.77 0.76
N GLY A 102 -28.95 -5.58 1.82
CA GLY A 102 -28.92 -5.13 3.22
C GLY A 102 -27.84 -5.79 4.09
N SER A 103 -27.14 -6.79 3.56
CA SER A 103 -26.08 -7.54 4.29
C SER A 103 -24.97 -7.98 3.36
N VAL A 104 -23.84 -8.41 3.93
CA VAL A 104 -22.75 -9.04 3.16
C VAL A 104 -23.22 -10.36 2.59
N GLN A 105 -23.11 -10.51 1.29
CA GLN A 105 -23.48 -11.70 0.52
C GLN A 105 -22.72 -11.70 -0.82
N GLY A 106 -22.84 -12.77 -1.58
CA GLY A 106 -22.20 -12.90 -2.89
C GLY A 106 -20.86 -13.62 -2.87
N GLU A 107 -20.12 -13.50 -3.98
CA GLU A 107 -18.80 -14.08 -4.14
C GLU A 107 -17.74 -13.18 -3.49
N GLY A 108 -16.87 -13.75 -2.67
CA GLY A 108 -15.78 -13.04 -2.02
C GLY A 108 -15.41 -13.63 -0.66
N PRO A 109 -14.52 -12.98 0.10
CA PRO A 109 -13.91 -11.67 -0.22
C PRO A 109 -12.89 -11.73 -1.35
N LEU A 110 -12.90 -10.71 -2.23
CA LEU A 110 -11.95 -10.48 -3.30
C LEU A 110 -11.05 -9.31 -2.92
N TYR A 111 -9.84 -9.28 -3.48
CA TYR A 111 -8.78 -8.34 -3.12
C TYR A 111 -7.98 -7.92 -4.35
N ASP A 112 -7.36 -6.73 -4.28
CA ASP A 112 -6.36 -6.31 -5.26
C ASP A 112 -5.03 -7.02 -5.02
N ARG A 113 -4.27 -7.27 -6.09
CA ARG A 113 -2.88 -7.70 -6.02
C ARG A 113 -1.96 -6.50 -5.84
N ALA A 114 -0.96 -6.65 -4.98
CA ALA A 114 0.00 -5.58 -4.68
C ALA A 114 0.92 -5.25 -5.85
N ASP A 115 1.20 -6.24 -6.70
CA ASP A 115 1.99 -6.11 -7.93
C ASP A 115 1.28 -5.29 -9.04
N GLY A 116 0.02 -4.93 -8.83
CA GLY A 116 -0.78 -4.15 -9.77
C GLY A 116 -1.38 -4.95 -10.92
N THR A 117 -1.16 -6.27 -10.99
CA THR A 117 -1.61 -7.11 -12.13
C THR A 117 -3.10 -7.36 -12.14
N GLU A 118 -3.74 -7.46 -10.97
CA GLU A 118 -5.18 -7.75 -10.82
C GLU A 118 -5.82 -6.83 -9.79
N ALA A 119 -7.03 -6.32 -10.08
CA ALA A 119 -7.86 -5.64 -9.11
C ALA A 119 -9.18 -6.40 -8.87
N ALA A 120 -9.68 -6.33 -7.65
CA ALA A 120 -10.90 -7.04 -7.24
C ALA A 120 -12.16 -6.61 -7.99
N LEU A 121 -12.11 -5.46 -8.68
CA LEU A 121 -13.19 -4.87 -9.46
C LEU A 121 -12.90 -4.81 -10.96
N ASP A 122 -11.89 -5.55 -11.47
CA ASP A 122 -11.47 -5.47 -12.89
C ASP A 122 -12.55 -5.91 -13.87
N ASP A 123 -13.41 -6.84 -13.48
CA ASP A 123 -14.42 -7.43 -14.34
C ASP A 123 -15.84 -6.87 -14.14
N TRP A 124 -15.96 -5.69 -13.50
CA TRP A 124 -17.24 -5.10 -13.13
C TRP A 124 -18.22 -4.94 -14.31
N GLN A 125 -17.73 -4.74 -15.53
CA GLN A 125 -18.56 -4.63 -16.74
C GLN A 125 -19.10 -5.99 -17.22
N SER A 126 -18.54 -7.11 -16.74
CA SER A 126 -18.96 -8.45 -17.16
C SER A 126 -20.14 -9.02 -16.36
N GLY A 127 -20.50 -8.37 -15.25
CA GLY A 127 -21.58 -8.74 -14.32
C GLY A 127 -22.61 -7.63 -14.15
N ASP A 128 -23.33 -7.68 -13.04
CA ASP A 128 -24.33 -6.66 -12.70
C ASP A 128 -23.70 -5.36 -12.16
N GLY A 129 -22.35 -5.35 -11.95
CA GLY A 129 -21.63 -4.21 -11.43
C GLY A 129 -21.94 -3.88 -9.96
N VAL A 130 -22.54 -4.82 -9.22
CA VAL A 130 -23.00 -4.59 -7.85
C VAL A 130 -22.09 -5.30 -6.85
N TYR A 131 -21.70 -4.55 -5.81
CA TYR A 131 -20.74 -5.00 -4.82
C TYR A 131 -21.08 -4.57 -3.40
N VAL A 132 -20.62 -5.35 -2.41
CA VAL A 132 -20.49 -4.89 -1.02
C VAL A 132 -19.00 -4.75 -0.72
N ILE A 133 -18.60 -3.55 -0.35
CA ILE A 133 -17.21 -3.21 -0.02
C ILE A 133 -17.07 -3.11 1.49
N ASN A 134 -16.17 -3.90 2.07
CA ASN A 134 -15.67 -3.70 3.42
C ASN A 134 -14.55 -2.65 3.34
N ARG A 135 -14.76 -1.50 3.99
CA ARG A 135 -13.86 -0.35 3.94
C ARG A 135 -12.58 -0.53 4.78
N GLY A 136 -12.46 -1.67 5.48
CA GLY A 136 -11.31 -1.98 6.31
C GLY A 136 -11.18 -1.07 7.54
N TYR A 137 -9.93 -0.70 7.88
CA TYR A 137 -9.61 -0.02 9.14
C TYR A 137 -8.82 1.27 8.89
N ASP A 138 -9.04 2.28 9.73
CA ASP A 138 -8.19 3.47 9.76
C ASP A 138 -6.85 3.23 10.51
N ALA A 139 -6.09 4.30 10.78
CA ALA A 139 -4.80 4.17 11.47
C ALA A 139 -4.95 3.83 12.97
N GLU A 140 -6.04 4.22 13.58
CA GLU A 140 -6.41 3.92 14.96
C GLU A 140 -7.11 2.55 15.10
N VAL A 141 -7.14 1.74 14.02
CA VAL A 141 -7.79 0.41 13.93
C VAL A 141 -9.31 0.46 14.15
N ASN A 142 -9.95 1.59 13.85
CA ASN A 142 -11.39 1.67 13.84
C ASN A 142 -11.95 1.05 12.54
N ASP A 143 -12.99 0.23 12.66
CA ASP A 143 -13.73 -0.32 11.52
C ASP A 143 -14.43 0.82 10.77
N MET A 144 -14.09 1.00 9.48
CA MET A 144 -14.65 2.03 8.61
C MET A 144 -16.05 1.66 8.06
N GLY A 145 -16.57 0.49 8.43
CA GLY A 145 -17.88 0.01 8.02
C GLY A 145 -17.91 -0.58 6.61
N LYS A 146 -19.13 -0.73 6.11
CA LYS A 146 -19.38 -1.34 4.80
C LYS A 146 -20.31 -0.48 3.97
N VAL A 147 -20.09 -0.47 2.67
CA VAL A 147 -20.93 0.20 1.68
C VAL A 147 -21.36 -0.79 0.60
N LYS A 148 -22.55 -0.60 0.05
CA LYS A 148 -22.94 -1.22 -1.20
C LYS A 148 -22.68 -0.24 -2.33
N VAL A 149 -22.18 -0.74 -3.45
CA VAL A 149 -21.79 0.04 -4.62
C VAL A 149 -22.39 -0.61 -5.87
N GLU A 150 -22.87 0.19 -6.79
CA GLU A 150 -23.20 -0.22 -8.16
C GLU A 150 -22.41 0.64 -9.14
N LEU A 151 -21.56 -0.02 -9.91
CA LEU A 151 -20.80 0.58 -11.00
C LEU A 151 -21.68 0.59 -12.24
N GLN A 152 -22.12 1.76 -12.69
CA GLN A 152 -23.17 1.88 -13.71
C GLN A 152 -22.61 2.02 -15.13
N SER A 153 -21.61 2.88 -15.28
CA SER A 153 -21.02 3.14 -16.61
C SER A 153 -19.62 3.75 -16.50
N MET A 154 -18.88 3.62 -17.59
CA MET A 154 -17.63 4.33 -17.87
C MET A 154 -17.65 4.79 -19.32
N ASP A 155 -17.15 6.00 -19.55
CA ASP A 155 -16.82 6.52 -20.88
C ASP A 155 -15.43 7.20 -20.87
N ALA A 156 -15.09 7.89 -21.96
CA ALA A 156 -13.81 8.60 -22.06
C ALA A 156 -13.63 9.71 -21.01
N THR A 157 -14.71 10.20 -20.38
CA THR A 157 -14.68 11.31 -19.43
C THR A 157 -14.66 10.87 -17.98
N GLY A 158 -15.07 9.64 -17.67
CA GLY A 158 -15.07 9.15 -16.29
C GLY A 158 -16.00 7.97 -16.04
N PHE A 159 -16.23 7.73 -14.74
CA PHE A 159 -17.03 6.64 -14.22
C PHE A 159 -18.28 7.18 -13.50
N THR A 160 -19.41 6.49 -13.69
CA THR A 160 -20.63 6.77 -12.93
C THR A 160 -20.96 5.59 -12.05
N LEU A 161 -21.20 5.88 -10.77
CA LEU A 161 -21.59 4.88 -9.79
C LEU A 161 -22.59 5.45 -8.79
N ARG A 162 -23.28 4.54 -8.09
CA ARG A 162 -24.07 4.88 -6.90
C ARG A 162 -23.66 4.01 -5.73
N TYR A 163 -23.77 4.54 -4.53
CA TYR A 163 -23.42 3.82 -3.32
C TYR A 163 -24.30 4.24 -2.14
N ALA A 164 -24.32 3.40 -1.12
CA ALA A 164 -24.95 3.69 0.16
C ALA A 164 -24.24 2.90 1.28
N VAL A 165 -24.29 3.42 2.49
CA VAL A 165 -23.90 2.63 3.67
C VAL A 165 -24.77 1.37 3.71
N LEU A 166 -24.15 0.21 3.95
CA LEU A 166 -24.84 -1.07 3.94
C LEU A 166 -26.00 -1.07 4.96
N GLY A 167 -27.21 -1.38 4.49
CA GLY A 167 -28.43 -1.29 5.28
C GLY A 167 -29.10 0.10 5.30
N SER A 168 -28.49 1.12 4.68
CA SER A 168 -29.11 2.44 4.49
C SER A 168 -29.89 2.50 3.17
N SER A 169 -30.92 3.36 3.15
CA SER A 169 -31.65 3.75 1.93
C SER A 169 -31.20 5.12 1.38
N ASP A 170 -30.21 5.76 2.02
CA ASP A 170 -29.64 7.03 1.58
C ASP A 170 -28.61 6.75 0.49
N ILE A 171 -29.04 6.87 -0.78
CA ILE A 171 -28.24 6.56 -1.95
C ILE A 171 -27.56 7.84 -2.46
N GLN A 172 -26.26 7.75 -2.63
CA GLN A 172 -25.44 8.79 -3.28
C GLN A 172 -25.14 8.36 -4.71
N GLU A 173 -25.28 9.27 -5.67
CA GLU A 173 -24.82 9.11 -7.05
C GLU A 173 -23.61 10.02 -7.27
N VAL A 174 -22.55 9.49 -7.89
CA VAL A 174 -21.32 10.23 -8.12
C VAL A 174 -20.77 9.95 -9.50
N PHE A 175 -20.26 11.00 -10.13
CA PHE A 175 -19.42 10.92 -11.31
C PHE A 175 -17.97 11.17 -10.90
N VAL A 176 -17.08 10.22 -11.19
CA VAL A 176 -15.63 10.33 -10.98
C VAL A 176 -14.98 10.65 -12.32
N PRO A 177 -14.51 11.89 -12.54
CA PRO A 177 -13.90 12.26 -13.81
C PRO A 177 -12.55 11.57 -14.00
N LYS A 178 -12.17 11.29 -15.24
CA LYS A 178 -10.77 10.96 -15.58
C LYS A 178 -9.95 12.24 -15.62
N ASP A 179 -8.74 12.16 -15.09
CA ASP A 179 -7.74 13.23 -15.13
C ASP A 179 -6.42 12.64 -15.65
N GLU A 180 -6.07 12.92 -16.89
CA GLU A 180 -4.90 12.35 -17.57
C GLU A 180 -3.57 12.72 -16.91
N THR A 181 -3.56 13.68 -16.00
CA THR A 181 -2.36 14.11 -15.28
C THR A 181 -1.98 13.17 -14.13
N VAL A 182 -2.90 12.31 -13.67
CA VAL A 182 -2.67 11.34 -12.58
C VAL A 182 -2.93 9.92 -13.04
N ASN A 183 -2.42 8.91 -12.34
CA ASN A 183 -2.75 7.53 -12.62
C ASN A 183 -4.19 7.19 -12.24
N MET A 184 -4.62 7.72 -11.09
CA MET A 184 -5.95 7.44 -10.53
C MET A 184 -6.59 8.69 -9.91
N VAL A 185 -7.89 8.88 -10.17
CA VAL A 185 -8.72 9.80 -9.40
C VAL A 185 -9.32 9.04 -8.23
N MET A 186 -9.22 9.58 -7.04
CA MET A 186 -9.64 8.93 -5.81
C MET A 186 -11.05 9.35 -5.39
N LEU A 187 -11.82 8.41 -4.84
CA LEU A 187 -13.14 8.62 -4.26
C LEU A 187 -13.14 8.26 -2.78
N SER A 188 -13.57 9.17 -1.94
CA SER A 188 -13.96 8.89 -0.55
C SER A 188 -15.48 8.73 -0.49
N PHE A 189 -15.98 7.67 0.17
CA PHE A 189 -17.43 7.54 0.40
C PHE A 189 -17.98 8.56 1.40
N ASP A 190 -17.08 9.23 2.15
CA ASP A 190 -17.46 10.26 3.11
C ASP A 190 -17.37 11.69 2.52
N GLU A 191 -16.34 11.96 1.68
CA GLU A 191 -15.97 13.31 1.24
C GLU A 191 -16.12 13.52 -0.29
N GLY A 192 -16.51 12.48 -1.05
CA GLY A 192 -16.63 12.53 -2.51
C GLY A 192 -15.30 12.40 -3.24
N VAL A 193 -15.22 12.94 -4.47
CA VAL A 193 -14.03 12.87 -5.32
C VAL A 193 -12.87 13.68 -4.70
N GLN A 194 -11.68 13.09 -4.65
CA GLN A 194 -10.49 13.64 -4.02
C GLN A 194 -9.31 13.72 -5.02
N ASN A 195 -8.58 14.83 -4.99
CA ASN A 195 -7.34 15.03 -5.75
C ASN A 195 -6.15 14.84 -4.80
N LEU A 196 -5.72 13.60 -4.59
CA LEU A 196 -4.70 13.23 -3.61
C LEU A 196 -3.39 12.80 -4.25
N GLU A 197 -3.44 12.17 -5.42
CA GLU A 197 -2.26 11.79 -6.17
C GLU A 197 -1.66 13.03 -6.84
N PRO A 198 -0.33 13.24 -6.75
CA PRO A 198 0.33 14.29 -7.52
C PRO A 198 0.34 13.93 -9.02
N PRO A 199 0.71 14.86 -9.92
CA PRO A 199 0.88 14.52 -11.33
C PRO A 199 1.78 13.29 -11.48
N LYS A 200 1.37 12.34 -12.33
CA LYS A 200 2.07 11.06 -12.49
C LYS A 200 3.49 11.18 -13.04
N GLU A 201 3.82 12.34 -13.61
CA GLU A 201 5.15 12.67 -14.12
C GLU A 201 6.08 13.24 -13.03
N ASP A 202 5.57 13.50 -11.82
CA ASP A 202 6.28 14.20 -10.75
C ASP A 202 6.68 13.28 -9.58
N TRP A 203 6.58 11.95 -9.71
CA TRP A 203 6.93 11.02 -8.62
C TRP A 203 7.33 9.65 -9.13
N ASP A 204 8.18 8.93 -8.35
CA ASP A 204 8.69 7.60 -8.67
C ASP A 204 8.26 6.54 -7.65
N ILE A 205 8.27 6.89 -6.36
CA ILE A 205 8.07 5.92 -5.27
C ILE A 205 6.95 6.39 -4.34
N LEU A 206 6.05 5.46 -3.98
CA LEU A 206 5.00 5.64 -3.00
C LEU A 206 5.33 4.85 -1.73
N PHE A 207 5.69 5.52 -0.65
CA PHE A 207 5.82 4.91 0.67
C PHE A 207 4.46 4.83 1.35
N THR A 208 4.03 3.61 1.68
CA THR A 208 2.67 3.38 2.14
C THR A 208 2.53 2.08 2.95
N HIS A 209 1.45 1.96 3.72
CA HIS A 209 0.89 0.65 4.01
C HIS A 209 0.21 0.11 2.76
N TYR A 210 0.32 -1.20 2.53
CA TYR A 210 -0.48 -1.89 1.51
C TYR A 210 -0.78 -3.33 1.93
N THR A 211 -1.77 -3.93 1.30
CA THR A 211 -2.23 -5.27 1.63
C THR A 211 -1.59 -6.28 0.70
N LEU A 212 -0.93 -7.28 1.29
CA LEU A 212 -0.55 -8.51 0.61
C LEU A 212 -1.62 -9.57 0.77
N PHE A 213 -1.75 -10.41 -0.22
CA PHE A 213 -2.61 -11.56 -0.19
C PHE A 213 -1.78 -12.83 -0.31
N PHE A 214 -1.87 -13.69 0.71
CA PHE A 214 -1.21 -14.99 0.72
C PHE A 214 -2.25 -16.09 0.56
N ASP A 215 -2.07 -16.95 -0.45
CA ASP A 215 -2.90 -18.14 -0.63
C ASP A 215 -2.84 -19.06 0.59
N GLU A 216 -1.64 -19.18 1.20
CA GLU A 216 -1.42 -19.86 2.46
C GLU A 216 -0.34 -19.15 3.30
N LEU A 217 -0.64 -18.87 4.57
CA LEU A 217 0.31 -18.34 5.54
C LEU A 217 0.10 -19.02 6.90
N PHE A 218 1.15 -19.61 7.47
CA PHE A 218 1.10 -20.35 8.74
C PHE A 218 0.01 -21.44 8.81
N GLY A 219 -0.25 -22.11 7.67
CA GLY A 219 -1.29 -23.17 7.58
C GLY A 219 -2.71 -22.64 7.52
N GLN A 220 -2.91 -21.34 7.39
CA GLN A 220 -4.19 -20.68 7.10
C GLN A 220 -4.22 -20.25 5.63
N GLN A 221 -5.38 -20.41 4.98
CA GLN A 221 -5.56 -20.05 3.59
C GLN A 221 -6.21 -18.68 3.43
N ASN A 222 -5.92 -18.00 2.32
CA ASN A 222 -6.53 -16.74 1.92
C ASN A 222 -6.33 -15.62 2.96
N ILE A 223 -5.08 -15.40 3.37
CA ILE A 223 -4.74 -14.42 4.42
C ILE A 223 -4.36 -13.08 3.80
N GLN A 224 -5.08 -12.04 4.21
CA GLN A 224 -4.63 -10.66 4.03
C GLN A 224 -3.61 -10.27 5.09
N TYR A 225 -2.57 -9.61 4.69
CA TYR A 225 -1.55 -9.09 5.58
C TYR A 225 -1.20 -7.65 5.21
N LEU A 226 -1.29 -6.74 6.19
CA LEU A 226 -0.97 -5.33 5.99
C LEU A 226 0.52 -5.11 6.28
N VAL A 227 1.25 -4.63 5.28
CA VAL A 227 2.69 -4.35 5.36
C VAL A 227 2.97 -2.87 5.15
N ALA A 228 4.09 -2.39 5.69
CA ALA A 228 4.64 -1.08 5.40
C ALA A 228 5.83 -1.22 4.46
N GLY A 229 5.78 -0.59 3.31
CA GLY A 229 6.81 -0.69 2.28
C GLY A 229 6.73 0.43 1.25
N ALA A 230 7.30 0.16 0.08
CA ALA A 230 7.37 1.07 -1.03
C ALA A 230 6.83 0.41 -2.30
N LEU A 231 6.05 1.17 -3.06
CA LEU A 231 5.52 0.79 -4.38
C LEU A 231 6.10 1.74 -5.42
N ILE A 232 6.39 1.24 -6.62
CA ILE A 232 6.80 2.12 -7.72
C ILE A 232 5.59 2.74 -8.42
N ASN A 233 5.83 3.87 -9.08
CA ASN A 233 4.82 4.53 -9.90
C ASN A 233 4.48 3.65 -11.12
N PRO A 234 3.20 3.27 -11.34
CA PRO A 234 2.82 2.48 -12.52
C PRO A 234 3.02 3.23 -13.85
N TYR A 235 3.29 4.53 -13.81
CA TYR A 235 3.58 5.34 -15.00
C TYR A 235 5.09 5.39 -15.25
N GLN A 236 5.56 4.53 -16.17
CA GLN A 236 6.93 4.52 -16.72
C GLN A 236 8.07 4.23 -15.72
N VAL A 237 7.81 3.99 -14.44
CA VAL A 237 8.85 3.55 -13.50
C VAL A 237 8.98 2.03 -13.59
N GLU A 238 10.23 1.57 -13.66
CA GLU A 238 10.60 0.16 -13.61
C GLU A 238 11.66 -0.04 -12.54
N ALA A 239 11.65 -1.18 -11.86
CA ALA A 239 12.67 -1.48 -10.86
C ALA A 239 13.04 -2.97 -10.83
N GLN A 240 14.11 -3.30 -10.12
CA GLN A 240 14.52 -4.67 -9.84
C GLN A 240 15.20 -4.75 -8.47
N ASP A 241 14.81 -5.74 -7.68
CA ASP A 241 15.58 -6.17 -6.50
C ASP A 241 16.85 -6.86 -6.96
N LEU A 242 18.01 -6.32 -6.56
CA LEU A 242 19.32 -6.84 -6.95
C LEU A 242 19.85 -7.88 -5.96
N ASP A 243 19.00 -8.27 -4.98
CA ASP A 243 19.33 -9.30 -3.98
C ASP A 243 20.78 -9.09 -3.45
N LEU A 244 21.23 -9.37 -2.42
CA LEU A 244 22.57 -9.32 -1.81
C LEU A 244 23.70 -8.56 -2.59
N THR A 245 23.37 -7.65 -3.51
CA THR A 245 24.35 -6.85 -4.24
C THR A 245 24.71 -5.61 -3.43
N GLU A 246 26.01 -5.42 -3.20
CA GLU A 246 26.51 -4.24 -2.50
C GLU A 246 26.17 -2.96 -3.29
N PHE A 247 25.63 -1.95 -2.62
CA PHE A 247 25.25 -0.67 -3.23
C PHE A 247 26.38 -0.05 -4.07
N ASP A 248 27.63 -0.19 -3.61
CA ASP A 248 28.81 0.37 -4.24
C ASP A 248 29.22 -0.35 -5.52
N ASP A 249 28.81 -1.61 -5.71
CA ASP A 249 29.13 -2.42 -6.89
C ASP A 249 28.15 -2.18 -8.06
N ILE A 250 27.09 -1.40 -7.83
CA ILE A 250 26.10 -1.07 -8.86
C ILE A 250 26.59 0.12 -9.68
N ASP A 251 26.97 -0.15 -10.92
CA ASP A 251 27.38 0.83 -11.93
C ASP A 251 26.66 0.59 -13.26
N VAL A 252 26.97 1.40 -14.29
CA VAL A 252 26.35 1.29 -15.62
C VAL A 252 26.57 -0.08 -16.24
N ASP A 253 27.77 -0.65 -16.10
CA ASP A 253 28.09 -1.96 -16.69
C ASP A 253 27.28 -3.07 -16.00
N TYR A 254 27.07 -2.97 -14.68
CA TYR A 254 26.23 -3.88 -13.92
C TYR A 254 24.77 -3.82 -14.40
N LEU A 255 24.20 -2.60 -14.53
CA LEU A 255 22.81 -2.41 -14.92
C LEU A 255 22.47 -2.83 -16.35
N GLN A 256 23.46 -2.89 -17.26
CA GLN A 256 23.23 -3.40 -18.63
C GLN A 256 22.74 -4.86 -18.67
N GLY A 257 22.97 -5.63 -17.60
CA GLY A 257 22.53 -7.02 -17.48
C GLY A 257 21.28 -7.24 -16.65
N VAL A 258 20.64 -6.17 -16.17
CA VAL A 258 19.48 -6.23 -15.27
C VAL A 258 18.18 -6.06 -16.06
N ASP A 259 17.27 -7.02 -15.93
CA ASP A 259 15.92 -6.93 -16.48
C ASP A 259 15.03 -6.25 -15.44
N LEU A 260 14.60 -5.02 -15.70
CA LEU A 260 13.68 -4.27 -14.84
C LEU A 260 12.23 -4.72 -15.08
N THR A 261 11.39 -4.63 -14.03
CA THR A 261 9.97 -4.94 -14.09
C THR A 261 9.12 -3.73 -13.68
N SER A 262 7.90 -3.68 -14.18
CA SER A 262 6.88 -2.69 -13.79
C SER A 262 5.90 -3.21 -12.71
N GLU A 263 6.22 -4.32 -12.03
CA GLU A 263 5.45 -4.79 -10.88
C GLU A 263 5.52 -3.75 -9.77
N GLU A 264 4.36 -3.27 -9.32
CA GLU A 264 4.31 -2.11 -8.44
C GLU A 264 4.98 -2.35 -7.07
N ASP A 265 4.98 -3.58 -6.59
CA ASP A 265 5.54 -3.96 -5.28
C ASP A 265 6.96 -4.58 -5.35
N VAL A 266 7.69 -4.36 -6.45
CA VAL A 266 9.04 -4.88 -6.65
C VAL A 266 10.04 -4.41 -5.58
N ILE A 267 9.89 -3.18 -5.06
CA ILE A 267 10.66 -2.71 -3.90
C ILE A 267 10.12 -3.34 -2.61
N GLY A 268 8.80 -3.35 -2.48
CA GLY A 268 8.09 -4.12 -1.50
C GLY A 268 8.30 -3.69 -0.04
N TYR A 269 8.24 -4.68 0.84
CA TYR A 269 8.32 -4.52 2.30
C TYR A 269 9.43 -5.36 2.94
N ASP A 270 10.01 -6.31 2.20
CA ASP A 270 10.91 -7.37 2.65
C ASP A 270 12.39 -6.96 2.68
N TRP A 271 12.68 -5.69 2.47
CA TRP A 271 13.98 -5.07 2.74
C TRP A 271 14.35 -5.05 4.25
N LYS A 272 13.46 -5.53 5.12
CA LYS A 272 13.66 -5.69 6.57
C LYS A 272 13.11 -7.02 7.06
N GLU A 273 13.81 -7.66 7.95
CA GLU A 273 13.41 -8.93 8.56
C GLU A 273 13.11 -8.75 10.05
N PHE A 274 12.01 -9.36 10.53
CA PHE A 274 11.69 -9.43 11.94
C PHE A 274 12.25 -10.71 12.56
N THR A 275 13.13 -10.57 13.54
CA THR A 275 13.71 -11.69 14.28
C THR A 275 12.94 -11.92 15.59
N LEU A 276 12.26 -13.06 15.71
CA LEU A 276 11.55 -13.48 16.92
C LEU A 276 12.47 -13.62 18.15
N ILE A 277 13.77 -13.93 17.92
CA ILE A 277 14.78 -14.02 18.96
C ILE A 277 15.34 -12.62 19.19
N GLY A 278 14.83 -11.94 20.23
CA GLY A 278 15.23 -10.58 20.58
C GLY A 278 14.22 -9.51 20.19
N GLU A 279 13.12 -9.89 19.52
CA GLU A 279 12.05 -8.97 19.12
C GLU A 279 12.59 -7.73 18.39
N SER A 280 13.50 -7.92 17.44
CA SER A 280 14.19 -6.84 16.72
C SER A 280 14.00 -6.97 15.21
N TYR A 281 14.04 -5.83 14.52
CA TYR A 281 14.12 -5.76 13.07
C TYR A 281 15.58 -5.59 12.64
N ALA A 282 15.95 -6.23 11.56
CA ALA A 282 17.19 -6.00 10.83
C ALA A 282 16.85 -5.45 9.44
N ILE A 283 17.63 -4.48 8.97
CA ILE A 283 17.62 -4.08 7.57
C ILE A 283 18.45 -5.13 6.82
N LEU A 284 17.94 -5.58 5.68
CA LEU A 284 18.65 -6.46 4.78
C LEU A 284 19.55 -5.65 3.83
N ASP A 285 20.63 -6.25 3.38
CA ASP A 285 21.59 -5.60 2.46
C ASP A 285 21.10 -5.68 0.99
N ASN A 286 19.77 -5.56 0.78
CA ASN A 286 19.19 -5.54 -0.56
C ASN A 286 19.32 -4.15 -1.16
N ALA A 287 19.87 -4.08 -2.38
CA ALA A 287 19.85 -2.88 -3.20
C ALA A 287 18.83 -3.06 -4.34
N TYR A 288 18.40 -1.94 -4.89
CA TYR A 288 17.42 -1.89 -5.99
C TYR A 288 17.98 -1.04 -7.12
N ALA A 289 17.74 -1.47 -8.37
CA ALA A 289 17.83 -0.60 -9.54
C ALA A 289 16.44 -0.01 -9.79
N ILE A 290 16.36 1.29 -10.02
CA ILE A 290 15.12 2.01 -10.31
C ILE A 290 15.34 2.89 -11.51
N ARG A 291 14.55 2.72 -12.57
CA ARG A 291 14.43 3.65 -13.69
C ARG A 291 13.29 4.59 -13.41
N THR A 292 13.59 5.88 -13.30
CA THR A 292 12.62 6.94 -12.97
C THR A 292 11.70 7.24 -14.14
N VAL A 293 10.68 8.07 -13.90
CA VAL A 293 9.76 8.57 -14.94
C VAL A 293 10.53 9.30 -16.06
N GLU A 294 11.62 10.00 -15.74
CA GLU A 294 12.48 10.69 -16.70
C GLU A 294 13.39 9.75 -17.48
N GLY A 295 13.47 8.48 -17.06
CA GLY A 295 14.27 7.45 -17.72
C GLY A 295 15.72 7.37 -17.26
N ASN A 296 16.05 7.96 -16.10
CA ASN A 296 17.35 7.84 -15.47
C ASN A 296 17.42 6.63 -14.53
N ASP A 297 18.55 5.96 -14.51
CA ASP A 297 18.76 4.79 -13.67
C ASP A 297 19.36 5.20 -12.32
N TYR A 298 18.70 4.82 -11.23
CA TYR A 298 19.15 5.02 -9.86
C TYR A 298 19.44 3.70 -9.19
N LYS A 299 20.47 3.67 -8.35
CA LYS A 299 20.65 2.66 -7.32
C LYS A 299 20.06 3.16 -6.02
N PHE A 300 19.38 2.26 -5.30
CA PHE A 300 18.59 2.58 -4.11
C PHE A 300 18.78 1.48 -3.06
N GLN A 301 18.87 1.85 -1.79
CA GLN A 301 18.99 0.89 -0.68
C GLN A 301 18.43 1.47 0.62
N PHE A 302 17.61 0.71 1.33
CA PHE A 302 17.19 1.09 2.67
C PHE A 302 18.32 0.95 3.68
N THR A 303 18.42 1.92 4.60
CA THR A 303 19.46 1.95 5.63
C THR A 303 18.90 2.00 7.04
N ASN A 304 17.63 2.44 7.22
CA ASN A 304 16.93 2.49 8.51
C ASN A 304 15.43 2.55 8.29
N PHE A 305 14.63 2.37 9.35
CA PHE A 305 13.17 2.54 9.35
C PHE A 305 12.64 3.19 10.64
N LEU A 306 13.53 3.55 11.55
CA LEU A 306 13.20 4.20 12.80
C LEU A 306 13.51 5.70 12.72
N ASP A 307 12.73 6.51 13.41
CA ASP A 307 13.00 7.93 13.58
C ASP A 307 14.08 8.18 14.66
N GLU A 308 14.37 9.44 14.96
CA GLU A 308 15.34 9.87 15.98
C GLU A 308 14.96 9.43 17.40
N ASN A 309 13.69 9.10 17.66
CA ASN A 309 13.19 8.63 18.95
C ASN A 309 13.14 7.10 19.04
N GLY A 310 13.55 6.39 17.96
CA GLY A 310 13.47 4.94 17.86
C GLY A 310 12.07 4.43 17.53
N GLU A 311 11.16 5.30 17.04
CA GLU A 311 9.83 4.91 16.61
C GLU A 311 9.83 4.50 15.14
N ARG A 312 9.05 3.47 14.78
CA ARG A 312 8.87 2.98 13.41
C ARG A 312 8.12 3.99 12.54
N GLY A 313 8.11 3.77 11.22
CA GLY A 313 7.35 4.60 10.26
C GLY A 313 8.18 5.74 9.68
N ALA A 314 9.49 5.62 9.75
CA ALA A 314 10.45 6.58 9.22
C ALA A 314 11.53 5.87 8.37
N PRO A 315 11.14 5.16 7.26
CA PRO A 315 12.13 4.50 6.42
C PRO A 315 13.14 5.52 5.91
N THR A 316 14.42 5.15 6.03
CA THR A 316 15.56 5.92 5.54
C THR A 316 16.26 5.10 4.48
N PHE A 317 16.63 5.73 3.40
CA PHE A 317 17.34 5.09 2.30
C PHE A 317 18.50 5.97 1.81
N GLN A 318 19.43 5.35 1.12
CA GLN A 318 20.40 6.02 0.27
C GLN A 318 20.08 5.75 -1.19
N ALA A 319 20.34 6.75 -2.05
CA ALA A 319 20.19 6.61 -3.49
C ALA A 319 21.24 7.43 -4.23
N ALA A 320 21.58 6.99 -5.44
CA ALA A 320 22.47 7.70 -6.34
C ALA A 320 22.10 7.44 -7.80
N LEU A 321 22.23 8.48 -8.63
CA LEU A 321 22.18 8.33 -10.08
C LEU A 321 23.33 7.41 -10.54
N VAL A 322 23.04 6.50 -11.44
CA VAL A 322 24.05 5.61 -12.05
C VAL A 322 24.47 6.22 -13.39
N ASP A 323 25.68 6.83 -13.40
CA ASP A 323 26.29 7.53 -14.55
C ASP A 323 27.32 6.65 -15.28
#